data_bb23732e7a7f03d44fc1e2ca241f0de9
#
_entry.id   bb23732e7a7f03d44fc1e2ca241f0de9
#
_cell.length_a   1.000
_cell.length_b   1.000
_cell.length_c   1.000
_cell.angle_alpha   90.00
_cell.angle_beta   90.00
_cell.angle_gamma   90.00
#
_symmetry.space_group_name_H-M   'P 1'
#
loop_
_entity.id
_entity.type
_entity.pdbx_description
1 polymer ?
#
loop_
_entity_poly.entity_id
_entity_poly.type
_entity_poly.pdbx_seq_one_letter_code
_entity_poly.pdbx_strand_id
1 'polypeptide(L)'
;DNTKAYSEAMKYFIIFALFIFLGVMFYIDILKYFVGPAYYPGLRVVPIVMLGELFFGIYFNLSLWYKLIDQTRWGAYFSTIGCVATVSIILLFGPSYGYMACAWASFFCNLLMMLLSYFVGQKKFPIEYDLKSAFLYFGVATVLYVAGMALPIQSEWLRLGYRTILLGVFIAFMVKRDLPLRELPYVGRFFR
;
A
#
# COMPACT_ATOMS: atom_id res chain seq x y z
N ASP A 1 7.54 25.90 -5.76
CA ASP A 1 6.28 25.13 -5.53
C ASP A 1 6.54 23.73 -4.96
N ASN A 2 7.12 23.69 -3.75
CA ASN A 2 7.49 22.43 -3.11
C ASN A 2 6.25 21.54 -2.77
N THR A 3 5.07 22.15 -2.57
CA THR A 3 3.84 21.41 -2.23
C THR A 3 3.36 20.51 -3.37
N LYS A 4 3.53 20.91 -4.62
CA LYS A 4 3.22 20.08 -5.80
C LYS A 4 4.14 18.86 -5.85
N ALA A 5 5.43 19.03 -5.60
CA ALA A 5 6.39 17.93 -5.57
C ALA A 5 6.03 16.88 -4.49
N TYR A 6 5.55 17.31 -3.32
CA TYR A 6 5.09 16.38 -2.28
C TYR A 6 3.82 15.63 -2.67
N SER A 7 2.89 16.29 -3.35
CA SER A 7 1.68 15.65 -3.86
C SER A 7 2.00 14.61 -4.94
N GLU A 8 2.89 14.94 -5.86
CA GLU A 8 3.36 14.01 -6.90
C GLU A 8 4.12 12.83 -6.30
N ALA A 9 5.03 13.07 -5.36
CA ALA A 9 5.76 12.00 -4.66
C ALA A 9 4.81 11.03 -3.96
N MET A 10 3.76 11.53 -3.29
CA MET A 10 2.72 10.72 -2.68
C MET A 10 2.00 9.87 -3.71
N LYS A 11 1.59 10.47 -4.84
CA LYS A 11 0.88 9.76 -5.91
C LYS A 11 1.73 8.62 -6.47
N TYR A 12 2.97 8.89 -6.84
CA TYR A 12 3.86 7.85 -7.36
C TYR A 12 4.16 6.77 -6.32
N PHE A 13 4.34 7.14 -5.06
CA PHE A 13 4.50 6.17 -3.98
C PHE A 13 3.32 5.20 -3.91
N ILE A 14 2.08 5.71 -3.94
CA ILE A 14 0.86 4.89 -3.89
C ILE A 14 0.81 3.93 -5.10
N ILE A 15 1.11 4.44 -6.30
CA ILE A 15 1.10 3.64 -7.53
C ILE A 15 2.10 2.49 -7.43
N PHE A 16 3.35 2.77 -7.05
CA PHE A 16 4.38 1.74 -6.94
C PHE A 16 4.12 0.77 -5.79
N ALA A 17 3.61 1.24 -4.66
CA ALA A 17 3.25 0.39 -3.54
C ALA A 17 2.12 -0.57 -3.88
N LEU A 18 1.11 -0.12 -4.61
CA LEU A 18 0.02 -0.98 -5.11
C LEU A 18 0.52 -1.96 -6.17
N PHE A 19 1.46 -1.56 -7.02
CA PHE A 19 2.10 -2.46 -7.96
C PHE A 19 2.85 -3.60 -7.25
N ILE A 20 3.62 -3.26 -6.21
CA ILE A 20 4.33 -4.26 -5.40
C ILE A 20 3.33 -5.17 -4.68
N PHE A 21 2.26 -4.60 -4.12
CA PHE A 21 1.19 -5.37 -3.48
C PHE A 21 0.59 -6.41 -4.43
N LEU A 22 0.18 -5.99 -5.62
CA LEU A 22 -0.36 -6.90 -6.64
C LEU A 22 0.67 -7.94 -7.07
N GLY A 23 1.92 -7.54 -7.27
CA GLY A 23 3.00 -8.45 -7.62
C GLY A 23 3.19 -9.54 -6.58
N VAL A 24 3.29 -9.19 -5.31
CA VAL A 24 3.43 -10.18 -4.22
C VAL A 24 2.20 -11.09 -4.14
N MET A 25 1.00 -10.53 -4.20
CA MET A 25 -0.23 -11.32 -4.09
C MET A 25 -0.45 -12.26 -5.28
N PHE A 26 -0.14 -11.84 -6.48
CA PHE A 26 -0.31 -12.67 -7.67
C PHE A 26 0.73 -13.80 -7.75
N TYR A 27 1.92 -13.57 -7.25
CA TYR A 27 2.99 -14.57 -7.22
C TYR A 27 3.16 -15.26 -5.86
N ILE A 28 2.19 -15.13 -4.94
CA ILE A 28 2.26 -15.74 -3.60
C ILE A 28 2.40 -17.25 -3.64
N ASP A 29 1.84 -17.89 -4.68
CA ASP A 29 1.96 -19.35 -4.87
C ASP A 29 3.39 -19.79 -5.19
N ILE A 30 4.22 -18.90 -5.76
CA ILE A 30 5.65 -19.13 -5.96
C ILE A 30 6.42 -18.71 -4.71
N LEU A 31 6.10 -17.56 -4.16
CA LEU A 31 6.79 -17.02 -3.00
C LEU A 31 6.66 -17.91 -1.76
N LYS A 32 5.58 -18.69 -1.65
CA LYS A 32 5.42 -19.68 -0.56
C LYS A 32 6.57 -20.70 -0.50
N TYR A 33 7.22 -21.04 -1.63
CA TYR A 33 8.34 -21.99 -1.63
C TYR A 33 9.58 -21.46 -0.92
N PHE A 34 9.72 -20.14 -0.77
CA PHE A 34 10.77 -19.52 0.05
C PHE A 34 10.47 -19.56 1.54
N VAL A 35 9.21 -19.86 1.90
CA VAL A 35 8.74 -19.94 3.29
C VAL A 35 8.63 -21.41 3.66
N GLY A 36 9.13 -21.78 4.84
CA GLY A 36 9.03 -23.17 5.30
C GLY A 36 7.56 -23.64 5.41
N PRO A 37 7.28 -24.93 5.10
CA PRO A 37 5.91 -25.45 5.07
C PRO A 37 5.10 -25.23 6.36
N ALA A 38 5.77 -25.18 7.50
CA ALA A 38 5.16 -24.91 8.81
C ALA A 38 4.50 -23.52 8.88
N TYR A 39 4.92 -22.57 8.04
CA TYR A 39 4.43 -21.18 8.02
C TYR A 39 3.36 -20.90 6.96
N TYR A 40 2.99 -21.88 6.13
CA TYR A 40 1.97 -21.69 5.08
C TYR A 40 0.63 -21.16 5.61
N PRO A 41 0.11 -21.60 6.79
CA PRO A 41 -1.11 -20.98 7.33
C PRO A 41 -0.98 -19.48 7.60
N GLY A 42 0.25 -19.01 7.88
CA GLY A 42 0.56 -17.59 8.09
C GLY A 42 0.47 -16.73 6.83
N LEU A 43 0.48 -17.31 5.63
CA LEU A 43 0.36 -16.55 4.38
C LEU A 43 -0.97 -15.79 4.27
N ARG A 44 -1.98 -16.18 5.05
CA ARG A 44 -3.28 -15.49 5.11
C ARG A 44 -3.18 -14.06 5.65
N VAL A 45 -2.15 -13.74 6.43
CA VAL A 45 -1.96 -12.37 6.96
C VAL A 45 -1.28 -11.45 5.94
N VAL A 46 -0.63 -11.99 4.92
CA VAL A 46 0.18 -11.21 3.96
C VAL A 46 -0.61 -10.04 3.35
N PRO A 47 -1.83 -10.19 2.82
CA PRO A 47 -2.56 -9.06 2.24
C PRO A 47 -2.90 -7.99 3.29
N ILE A 48 -3.21 -8.40 4.53
CA ILE A 48 -3.56 -7.46 5.61
C ILE A 48 -2.33 -6.66 6.01
N VAL A 49 -1.21 -7.33 6.23
CA VAL A 49 0.05 -6.70 6.62
C VAL A 49 0.56 -5.77 5.51
N MET A 50 0.54 -6.23 4.26
CA MET A 50 0.99 -5.40 3.13
C MET A 50 0.15 -4.13 2.95
N LEU A 51 -1.17 -4.21 3.13
CA LEU A 51 -2.02 -3.02 3.13
C LEU A 51 -1.70 -2.10 4.32
N GLY A 52 -1.43 -2.68 5.49
CA GLY A 52 -0.98 -1.92 6.65
C GLY A 52 0.33 -1.17 6.38
N GLU A 53 1.31 -1.84 5.78
CA GLU A 53 2.60 -1.23 5.41
C GLU A 53 2.44 -0.14 4.32
N LEU A 54 1.50 -0.32 3.40
CA LEU A 54 1.16 0.70 2.41
C LEU A 54 0.62 1.96 3.11
N PHE A 55 -0.29 1.82 4.09
CA PHE A 55 -0.78 2.95 4.88
C PHE A 55 0.32 3.59 5.73
N PHE A 56 1.25 2.80 6.26
CA PHE A 56 2.42 3.32 6.96
C PHE A 56 3.31 4.14 6.02
N GLY A 57 3.54 3.68 4.80
CA GLY A 57 4.27 4.43 3.80
C GLY A 57 3.59 5.74 3.41
N ILE A 58 2.26 5.75 3.28
CA ILE A 58 1.48 6.98 3.08
C ILE A 58 1.63 7.92 4.30
N TYR A 59 1.51 7.39 5.52
CA TYR A 59 1.76 8.15 6.74
C TYR A 59 3.16 8.77 6.75
N PHE A 60 4.18 8.02 6.33
CA PHE A 60 5.55 8.52 6.26
C PHE A 60 5.69 9.69 5.28
N ASN A 61 5.05 9.63 4.12
CA ASN A 61 5.00 10.74 3.18
C ASN A 61 4.20 11.93 3.77
N LEU A 62 3.08 11.67 4.42
CA LEU A 62 2.31 12.72 5.12
C LEU A 62 3.12 13.37 6.23
N SER A 63 4.06 12.68 6.86
CA SER A 63 4.88 13.20 7.95
C SER A 63 5.73 14.43 7.58
N LEU A 64 5.86 14.73 6.30
CA LEU A 64 6.60 15.88 5.81
C LEU A 64 6.02 17.21 6.33
N TRP A 65 4.71 17.34 6.47
CA TRP A 65 4.10 18.59 6.90
C TRP A 65 4.60 19.06 8.26
N TYR A 66 4.64 18.20 9.26
CA TYR A 66 5.11 18.61 10.60
C TYR A 66 6.64 18.76 10.70
N LYS A 67 7.39 18.13 9.79
CA LYS A 67 8.83 18.35 9.65
C LYS A 67 9.11 19.71 9.02
N LEU A 68 8.34 20.11 8.01
CA LEU A 68 8.48 21.39 7.30
C LEU A 68 8.18 22.60 8.20
N ILE A 69 7.26 22.47 9.15
CA ILE A 69 6.89 23.54 10.11
C ILE A 69 7.60 23.38 11.46
N ASP A 70 8.64 22.51 11.53
CA ASP A 70 9.42 22.23 12.73
C ASP A 70 8.59 21.82 13.97
N GLN A 71 7.49 21.10 13.73
CA GLN A 71 6.58 20.60 14.78
C GLN A 71 6.62 19.07 14.89
N THR A 72 7.81 18.49 14.99
CA THR A 72 8.06 17.04 15.04
C THR A 72 7.34 16.31 16.20
N ARG A 73 6.88 17.05 17.22
CA ARG A 73 6.08 16.53 18.33
C ARG A 73 4.82 15.78 17.85
N TRP A 74 4.26 16.17 16.71
CA TRP A 74 3.10 15.49 16.14
C TRP A 74 3.39 14.04 15.76
N GLY A 75 4.60 13.75 15.29
CA GLY A 75 5.03 12.38 15.05
C GLY A 75 4.99 11.52 16.31
N ALA A 76 5.44 12.05 17.44
CA ALA A 76 5.38 11.36 18.73
C ALA A 76 3.94 11.13 19.19
N TYR A 77 3.04 12.10 19.04
CA TYR A 77 1.62 11.95 19.40
C TYR A 77 0.95 10.86 18.54
N PHE A 78 1.14 10.88 17.23
CA PHE A 78 0.55 9.87 16.34
C PHE A 78 1.09 8.48 16.63
N SER A 79 2.40 8.34 16.86
CA SER A 79 3.01 7.06 17.21
C SER A 79 2.51 6.53 18.55
N THR A 80 2.33 7.40 19.55
CA THR A 80 1.78 7.02 20.86
C THR A 80 0.34 6.53 20.73
N ILE A 81 -0.51 7.24 19.97
CA ILE A 81 -1.89 6.82 19.72
C ILE A 81 -1.91 5.47 19.00
N GLY A 82 -1.05 5.31 17.97
CA GLY A 82 -0.90 4.04 17.26
C GLY A 82 -0.47 2.89 18.17
N CYS A 83 0.50 3.13 19.05
CA CYS A 83 0.97 2.16 20.03
C CYS A 83 -0.18 1.71 20.99
N VAL A 84 -0.90 2.66 21.56
CA VAL A 84 -2.05 2.38 22.43
C VAL A 84 -3.10 1.55 21.70
N ALA A 85 -3.43 1.92 20.45
CA ALA A 85 -4.38 1.17 19.64
C ALA A 85 -3.90 -0.27 19.39
N THR A 86 -2.63 -0.44 19.01
CA THR A 86 -2.03 -1.76 18.75
C THR A 86 -2.09 -2.66 20.01
N VAL A 87 -1.63 -2.14 21.15
CA VAL A 87 -1.64 -2.89 22.43
C VAL A 87 -3.07 -3.25 22.81
N SER A 88 -4.01 -2.32 22.68
CA SER A 88 -5.43 -2.56 23.01
C SER A 88 -6.02 -3.68 22.14
N ILE A 89 -5.78 -3.66 20.83
CA ILE A 89 -6.30 -4.69 19.92
C ILE A 89 -5.68 -6.05 20.23
N ILE A 90 -4.37 -6.10 20.48
CA ILE A 90 -3.69 -7.37 20.80
C ILE A 90 -4.17 -7.93 22.13
N LEU A 91 -4.36 -7.11 23.16
CA LEU A 91 -4.86 -7.58 24.46
C LEU A 91 -6.30 -8.09 24.39
N LEU A 92 -7.16 -7.41 23.61
CA LEU A 92 -8.58 -7.77 23.52
C LEU A 92 -8.81 -8.97 22.59
N PHE A 93 -8.12 -9.04 21.46
CA PHE A 93 -8.37 -10.02 20.42
C PHE A 93 -7.29 -11.08 20.26
N GLY A 94 -6.09 -10.84 20.80
CA GLY A 94 -4.96 -11.79 20.73
C GLY A 94 -5.29 -13.17 21.30
N PRO A 95 -5.93 -13.28 22.48
CA PRO A 95 -6.27 -14.58 23.06
C PRO A 95 -7.21 -15.41 22.18
N SER A 96 -8.09 -14.76 21.41
CA SER A 96 -9.10 -15.43 20.57
C SER A 96 -8.63 -15.69 19.14
N TYR A 97 -7.85 -14.77 18.55
CA TYR A 97 -7.47 -14.80 17.14
C TYR A 97 -5.97 -15.01 16.89
N GLY A 98 -5.16 -15.07 17.94
CA GLY A 98 -3.73 -15.32 17.83
C GLY A 98 -3.00 -14.34 16.90
N TYR A 99 -2.17 -14.88 16.00
CA TYR A 99 -1.37 -14.07 15.06
C TYR A 99 -2.21 -13.19 14.09
N MET A 100 -3.46 -13.58 13.83
CA MET A 100 -4.37 -12.79 13.01
C MET A 100 -4.72 -11.45 13.67
N ALA A 101 -4.86 -11.44 15.01
CA ALA A 101 -5.09 -10.20 15.77
C ALA A 101 -3.89 -9.24 15.63
N CYS A 102 -2.65 -9.76 15.60
CA CYS A 102 -1.46 -8.94 15.40
C CYS A 102 -1.45 -8.29 14.01
N ALA A 103 -1.83 -9.03 12.96
CA ALA A 103 -1.93 -8.50 11.60
C ALA A 103 -2.96 -7.36 11.50
N TRP A 104 -4.13 -7.56 12.07
CA TRP A 104 -5.17 -6.52 12.12
C TRP A 104 -4.79 -5.34 13.01
N ALA A 105 -4.10 -5.58 14.13
CA ALA A 105 -3.59 -4.51 14.99
C ALA A 105 -2.62 -3.60 14.24
N SER A 106 -1.68 -4.16 13.48
CA SER A 106 -0.76 -3.40 12.64
C SER A 106 -1.51 -2.60 11.56
N PHE A 107 -2.45 -3.24 10.88
CA PHE A 107 -3.27 -2.60 9.85
C PHE A 107 -4.02 -1.37 10.41
N PHE A 108 -4.76 -1.55 11.50
CA PHE A 108 -5.55 -0.45 12.10
C PHE A 108 -4.66 0.64 12.72
N CYS A 109 -3.51 0.27 13.31
CA CYS A 109 -2.53 1.24 13.80
C CYS A 109 -2.06 2.16 12.67
N ASN A 110 -1.59 1.58 11.58
CA ASN A 110 -1.04 2.32 10.45
C ASN A 110 -2.12 3.16 9.74
N LEU A 111 -3.32 2.61 9.59
CA LEU A 111 -4.48 3.33 9.06
C LEU A 111 -4.84 4.53 9.93
N LEU A 112 -4.89 4.34 11.25
CA LEU A 112 -5.22 5.40 12.20
C LEU A 112 -4.17 6.51 12.17
N MET A 113 -2.89 6.17 12.19
CA MET A 113 -1.81 7.16 12.11
C MET A 113 -1.85 7.94 10.79
N MET A 114 -2.13 7.26 9.68
CA MET A 114 -2.27 7.89 8.36
C MET A 114 -3.44 8.89 8.35
N LEU A 115 -4.61 8.49 8.84
CA LEU A 115 -5.79 9.36 8.88
C LEU A 115 -5.57 10.57 9.81
N LEU A 116 -5.02 10.34 11.00
CA LEU A 116 -4.73 11.44 11.93
C LEU A 116 -3.73 12.44 11.33
N SER A 117 -2.65 11.94 10.73
CA SER A 117 -1.65 12.80 10.09
C SER A 117 -2.24 13.58 8.92
N TYR A 118 -3.12 12.96 8.12
CA TYR A 118 -3.80 13.64 7.04
C TYR A 118 -4.73 14.76 7.55
N PHE A 119 -5.66 14.46 8.44
CA PHE A 119 -6.64 15.45 8.91
C PHE A 119 -6.00 16.59 9.70
N VAL A 120 -5.02 16.30 10.56
CA VAL A 120 -4.30 17.35 11.28
C VAL A 120 -3.42 18.16 10.34
N GLY A 121 -2.75 17.47 9.40
CA GLY A 121 -1.91 18.13 8.41
C GLY A 121 -2.67 19.09 7.53
N GLN A 122 -3.84 18.72 7.03
CA GLN A 122 -4.69 19.60 6.21
C GLN A 122 -5.16 20.86 6.95
N LYS A 123 -5.28 20.81 8.29
CA LYS A 123 -5.62 21.98 9.10
C LYS A 123 -4.43 22.90 9.37
N LYS A 124 -3.23 22.35 9.48
CA LYS A 124 -2.03 23.12 9.88
C LYS A 124 -1.15 23.55 8.71
N PHE A 125 -1.03 22.71 7.72
CA PHE A 125 -0.25 22.94 6.51
C PHE A 125 -0.93 22.23 5.33
N PRO A 126 -1.94 22.88 4.71
CA PRO A 126 -2.72 22.28 3.66
C PRO A 126 -1.87 21.99 2.42
N ILE A 127 -1.79 20.72 2.04
CA ILE A 127 -1.17 20.26 0.80
C ILE A 127 -2.28 19.66 -0.06
N GLU A 128 -2.38 20.08 -1.30
CA GLU A 128 -3.35 19.55 -2.26
C GLU A 128 -2.87 18.20 -2.80
N TYR A 129 -3.23 17.13 -2.09
CA TYR A 129 -2.97 15.76 -2.56
C TYR A 129 -3.99 15.34 -3.62
N ASP A 130 -3.54 14.65 -4.66
CA ASP A 130 -4.42 14.08 -5.70
C ASP A 130 -5.13 12.83 -5.18
N LEU A 131 -6.11 13.05 -4.29
CA LEU A 131 -6.91 11.97 -3.71
C LEU A 131 -7.73 11.23 -4.76
N LYS A 132 -8.14 11.91 -5.84
CA LYS A 132 -8.93 11.27 -6.92
C LYS A 132 -8.12 10.18 -7.60
N SER A 133 -6.87 10.46 -7.94
CA SER A 133 -5.97 9.46 -8.51
C SER A 133 -5.66 8.36 -7.49
N ALA A 134 -5.40 8.70 -6.21
CA ALA A 134 -5.16 7.72 -5.17
C ALA A 134 -6.33 6.72 -5.04
N PHE A 135 -7.55 7.20 -4.88
CA PHE A 135 -8.75 6.35 -4.79
C PHE A 135 -8.98 5.53 -6.06
N LEU A 136 -8.72 6.10 -7.23
CA LEU A 136 -8.85 5.36 -8.48
C LEU A 136 -7.85 4.20 -8.57
N TYR A 137 -6.57 4.42 -8.22
CA TYR A 137 -5.57 3.36 -8.22
C TYR A 137 -5.87 2.29 -7.18
N PHE A 138 -6.34 2.67 -5.99
CA PHE A 138 -6.83 1.71 -4.99
C PHE A 138 -8.01 0.90 -5.53
N GLY A 139 -8.96 1.54 -6.19
CA GLY A 139 -10.11 0.87 -6.81
C GLY A 139 -9.69 -0.12 -7.89
N VAL A 140 -8.83 0.30 -8.81
CA VAL A 140 -8.29 -0.56 -9.87
C VAL A 140 -7.50 -1.73 -9.28
N ALA A 141 -6.63 -1.49 -8.32
CA ALA A 141 -5.86 -2.54 -7.66
C ALA A 141 -6.76 -3.54 -6.92
N THR A 142 -7.81 -3.06 -6.25
CA THR A 142 -8.80 -3.92 -5.57
C THR A 142 -9.56 -4.79 -6.56
N VAL A 143 -10.03 -4.22 -7.67
CA VAL A 143 -10.73 -4.97 -8.72
C VAL A 143 -9.83 -6.04 -9.32
N LEU A 144 -8.59 -5.71 -9.66
CA LEU A 144 -7.63 -6.66 -10.21
C LEU A 144 -7.24 -7.74 -9.20
N TYR A 145 -7.09 -7.39 -7.93
CA TYR A 145 -6.83 -8.35 -6.86
C TYR A 145 -7.98 -9.35 -6.72
N VAL A 146 -9.21 -8.86 -6.62
CA VAL A 146 -10.40 -9.70 -6.52
C VAL A 146 -10.52 -10.58 -7.78
N ALA A 147 -10.35 -10.04 -8.97
CA ALA A 147 -10.38 -10.81 -10.21
C ALA A 147 -9.30 -11.90 -10.25
N GLY A 148 -8.09 -11.59 -9.80
CA GLY A 148 -6.97 -12.54 -9.75
C GLY A 148 -7.13 -13.66 -8.73
N MET A 149 -7.89 -13.42 -7.66
CA MET A 149 -8.10 -14.38 -6.57
C MET A 149 -9.43 -15.14 -6.68
N ALA A 150 -10.43 -14.56 -7.34
CA ALA A 150 -11.79 -15.15 -7.42
C ALA A 150 -11.89 -16.35 -8.35
N LEU A 151 -11.06 -16.44 -9.38
CA LEU A 151 -11.13 -17.54 -10.34
C LEU A 151 -10.40 -18.78 -9.82
N PRO A 152 -11.11 -19.90 -9.57
CA PRO A 152 -10.51 -21.14 -9.11
C PRO A 152 -9.86 -21.91 -10.28
N ILE A 153 -8.79 -21.37 -10.83
CA ILE A 153 -8.02 -22.03 -11.89
C ILE A 153 -7.19 -23.15 -11.26
N GLN A 154 -7.48 -24.39 -11.58
CA GLN A 154 -6.82 -25.58 -11.01
C GLN A 154 -5.35 -25.72 -11.49
N SER A 155 -5.06 -25.33 -12.72
CA SER A 155 -3.70 -25.39 -13.26
C SER A 155 -2.84 -24.22 -12.73
N GLU A 156 -1.72 -24.53 -12.06
CA GLU A 156 -0.81 -23.51 -11.52
C GLU A 156 -0.25 -22.61 -12.64
N TRP A 157 0.11 -23.17 -13.77
CA TRP A 157 0.64 -22.42 -14.92
C TRP A 157 -0.37 -21.47 -15.54
N LEU A 158 -1.63 -21.94 -15.73
CA LEU A 158 -2.71 -21.09 -16.25
C LEU A 158 -3.04 -19.97 -15.27
N ARG A 159 -3.06 -20.26 -13.97
CA ARG A 159 -3.30 -19.27 -12.92
C ARG A 159 -2.22 -18.20 -12.90
N LEU A 160 -0.95 -18.59 -13.01
CA LEU A 160 0.17 -17.66 -13.10
C LEU A 160 0.11 -16.80 -14.37
N GLY A 161 -0.18 -17.42 -15.52
CA GLY A 161 -0.35 -16.68 -16.77
C GLY A 161 -1.46 -15.65 -16.69
N TYR A 162 -2.62 -16.03 -16.16
CA TYR A 162 -3.76 -15.14 -15.97
C TYR A 162 -3.43 -13.96 -15.04
N ARG A 163 -2.80 -14.23 -13.88
CA ARG A 163 -2.39 -13.19 -12.93
C ARG A 163 -1.32 -12.27 -13.51
N THR A 164 -0.42 -12.80 -14.33
CA THR A 164 0.59 -12.00 -15.05
C THR A 164 -0.07 -11.05 -16.05
N ILE A 165 -1.12 -11.49 -16.74
CA ILE A 165 -1.90 -10.63 -17.65
C ILE A 165 -2.58 -9.51 -16.85
N LEU A 166 -3.18 -9.80 -15.71
CA LEU A 166 -3.80 -8.78 -14.86
C LEU A 166 -2.77 -7.76 -14.33
N LEU A 167 -1.58 -8.22 -13.96
CA LEU A 167 -0.48 -7.32 -13.58
C LEU A 167 -0.04 -6.45 -14.75
N GLY A 168 0.01 -7.02 -15.96
CA GLY A 168 0.27 -6.28 -17.21
C GLY A 168 -0.79 -5.21 -17.49
N VAL A 169 -2.07 -5.50 -17.21
CA VAL A 169 -3.16 -4.51 -17.31
C VAL A 169 -2.94 -3.35 -16.33
N PHE A 170 -2.53 -3.63 -15.10
CA PHE A 170 -2.22 -2.57 -14.13
C PHE A 170 -1.04 -1.70 -14.60
N ILE A 171 0.03 -2.32 -15.10
CA ILE A 171 1.19 -1.60 -15.67
C ILE A 171 0.76 -0.75 -16.86
N ALA A 172 -0.04 -1.30 -17.78
CA ALA A 172 -0.52 -0.57 -18.93
C ALA A 172 -1.38 0.64 -18.53
N PHE A 173 -2.23 0.47 -17.52
CA PHE A 173 -3.05 1.55 -16.96
C PHE A 173 -2.18 2.65 -16.35
N MET A 174 -1.18 2.27 -15.55
CA MET A 174 -0.22 3.18 -14.91
C MET A 174 0.56 3.99 -15.96
N VAL A 175 1.10 3.31 -16.98
CA VAL A 175 1.91 3.92 -18.03
C VAL A 175 1.07 4.86 -18.89
N LYS A 176 -0.16 4.47 -19.24
CA LYS A 176 -1.04 5.27 -20.09
C LYS A 176 -1.49 6.56 -19.41
N ARG A 177 -1.66 6.53 -18.09
CA ARG A 177 -2.25 7.64 -17.35
C ARG A 177 -1.23 8.58 -16.71
N ASP A 178 -0.26 8.03 -15.97
CA ASP A 178 0.58 8.83 -15.07
C ASP A 178 2.09 8.69 -15.31
N LEU A 179 2.53 7.69 -16.09
CA LEU A 179 3.93 7.54 -16.51
C LEU A 179 4.04 7.58 -18.03
N PRO A 180 4.02 8.77 -18.64
CA PRO A 180 4.29 8.87 -20.08
C PRO A 180 5.76 8.46 -20.33
N LEU A 181 5.96 7.22 -20.78
CA LEU A 181 7.29 6.65 -21.07
C LEU A 181 8.08 7.52 -22.08
N ARG A 182 7.39 8.38 -22.82
CA ARG A 182 8.00 9.31 -23.79
C ARG A 182 8.78 10.45 -23.12
N GLU A 183 8.50 10.76 -21.87
CA GLU A 183 9.16 11.84 -21.12
C GLU A 183 10.36 11.35 -20.28
N LEU A 184 10.53 10.04 -20.14
CA LEU A 184 11.69 9.49 -19.47
C LEU A 184 12.94 9.59 -20.35
N PRO A 185 14.04 10.20 -19.86
CA PRO A 185 15.23 10.52 -20.66
C PRO A 185 15.94 9.29 -21.26
N TYR A 186 15.72 8.11 -20.71
CA TYR A 186 16.32 6.86 -21.19
C TYR A 186 15.39 6.02 -22.06
N VAL A 187 14.10 6.07 -21.84
CA VAL A 187 13.11 5.25 -22.56
C VAL A 187 12.56 5.96 -23.79
N GLY A 188 12.48 7.28 -23.77
CA GLY A 188 12.05 8.09 -24.92
C GLY A 188 12.94 7.93 -26.17
N ARG A 189 14.17 7.40 -26.03
CA ARG A 189 15.05 7.09 -27.16
C ARG A 189 14.63 5.83 -27.95
N PHE A 190 13.88 4.92 -27.33
CA PHE A 190 13.42 3.68 -27.98
C PHE A 190 12.09 3.81 -28.74
N PHE A 191 11.37 4.93 -28.55
CA PHE A 191 10.07 5.18 -29.17
C PHE A 191 10.08 6.37 -30.16
N ARG A 192 11.26 6.76 -30.65
CA ARG A 192 11.42 7.67 -31.78
C ARG A 192 11.56 6.91 -33.08
#